data_620dde9d7e4e02bc63694e90b305c260
#
_entry.id   620dde9d7e4e02bc63694e90b305c260
#
_cell.length_a   1.000
_cell.length_b   1.000
_cell.length_c   1.000
_cell.angle_alpha   90.00
_cell.angle_beta   90.00
_cell.angle_gamma   90.00
#
_symmetry.space_group_name_H-M   'P 1'
#
loop_
_entity.id
_entity.type
_entity.pdbx_description
1 polymer ?
#
loop_
_entity_poly.entity_id
_entity_poly.type
_entity_poly.pdbx_seq_one_letter_code
_entity_poly.pdbx_strand_id
1 'polypeptide(L)'
;FVSSQPQYSALWRVIESEVVPLSKKEGIGQIVWSPMAQGILTGKYLPGKKAPAGSRATDKKSGADFISRWMSEEVLTAVQKMKPIADGLDISMSQLALAWVLQNSNVSSAIMGATKPSQVKENVKASGIKLSADVMQAIDNALGKLPERDPKKNESPNPRA
;
A
#
# COMPACT_ATOMS: atom_id res chain seq x y z
N PHE A 1 -23.80 4.19 -8.78
CA PHE A 1 -22.35 4.12 -8.57
C PHE A 1 -21.86 2.74 -8.96
N VAL A 2 -20.73 2.66 -9.68
CA VAL A 2 -20.11 1.40 -10.11
C VAL A 2 -18.74 1.17 -9.45
N SER A 3 -18.11 2.23 -8.95
CA SER A 3 -16.82 2.15 -8.27
C SER A 3 -16.68 3.19 -7.17
N SER A 4 -15.80 2.89 -6.22
CA SER A 4 -15.34 3.76 -5.14
C SER A 4 -13.81 3.89 -5.26
N GLN A 5 -13.25 5.02 -4.81
CA GLN A 5 -11.81 5.30 -4.95
C GLN A 5 -11.16 5.62 -3.59
N PRO A 6 -11.02 4.64 -2.70
CA PRO A 6 -10.41 4.84 -1.39
C PRO A 6 -8.89 4.69 -1.41
N GLN A 7 -8.22 5.16 -0.35
CA GLN A 7 -6.86 4.77 -0.04
C GLN A 7 -6.81 3.31 0.42
N TYR A 8 -5.86 2.51 -0.09
CA TYR A 8 -5.66 1.13 0.37
C TYR A 8 -4.24 0.65 0.13
N SER A 9 -3.64 0.06 1.14
CA SER A 9 -2.32 -0.56 1.10
C SER A 9 -2.14 -1.51 2.28
N ALA A 10 -1.09 -2.29 2.32
CA ALA A 10 -0.76 -3.14 3.46
C ALA A 10 -0.60 -2.37 4.80
N LEU A 11 -0.30 -1.07 4.75
CA LEU A 11 -0.23 -0.18 5.92
C LEU A 11 -1.53 0.61 6.18
N TRP A 12 -2.43 0.73 5.21
CA TRP A 12 -3.69 1.47 5.33
C TRP A 12 -4.86 0.57 4.96
N ARG A 13 -5.50 -0.02 5.95
CA ARG A 13 -6.54 -1.06 5.81
C ARG A 13 -7.91 -0.63 6.31
N VAL A 14 -8.12 0.66 6.45
CA VAL A 14 -9.33 1.29 7.02
C VAL A 14 -10.62 0.82 6.35
N ILE A 15 -10.56 0.51 5.04
CA ILE A 15 -11.75 0.10 4.26
C ILE A 15 -12.17 -1.35 4.47
N GLU A 16 -11.34 -2.19 5.13
CA GLU A 16 -11.56 -3.64 5.17
C GLU A 16 -12.79 -4.05 6.00
N SER A 17 -13.08 -3.30 7.07
CA SER A 17 -14.16 -3.68 8.02
C SER A 17 -15.57 -3.32 7.54
N GLU A 18 -15.72 -2.23 6.78
CA GLU A 18 -17.05 -1.70 6.42
C GLU A 18 -17.19 -1.47 4.92
N VAL A 19 -16.28 -0.70 4.30
CA VAL A 19 -16.43 -0.29 2.89
C VAL A 19 -16.36 -1.49 1.95
N VAL A 20 -15.40 -2.38 2.14
CA VAL A 20 -15.23 -3.56 1.27
C VAL A 20 -16.42 -4.52 1.38
N PRO A 21 -16.90 -4.91 2.58
CA PRO A 21 -18.09 -5.76 2.71
C PRO A 21 -19.35 -5.15 2.08
N LEU A 22 -19.60 -3.86 2.35
CA LEU A 22 -20.74 -3.16 1.75
C LEU A 22 -20.63 -3.09 0.24
N SER A 23 -19.48 -2.71 -0.28
CA SER A 23 -19.25 -2.60 -1.73
C SER A 23 -19.42 -3.94 -2.44
N LYS A 24 -18.95 -5.04 -1.84
CA LYS A 24 -19.19 -6.39 -2.39
C LYS A 24 -20.68 -6.71 -2.47
N LYS A 25 -21.44 -6.38 -1.42
CA LYS A 25 -22.88 -6.60 -1.38
C LYS A 25 -23.61 -5.81 -2.47
N GLU A 26 -23.19 -4.57 -2.71
CA GLU A 26 -23.83 -3.63 -3.65
C GLU A 26 -23.23 -3.70 -5.08
N GLY A 27 -22.29 -4.61 -5.35
CA GLY A 27 -21.67 -4.75 -6.68
C GLY A 27 -20.76 -3.59 -7.06
N ILE A 28 -20.19 -2.87 -6.08
CA ILE A 28 -19.30 -1.72 -6.28
C ILE A 28 -17.84 -2.18 -6.21
N GLY A 29 -17.06 -1.95 -7.25
CA GLY A 29 -15.61 -2.24 -7.26
C GLY A 29 -14.79 -1.13 -6.60
N GLN A 30 -13.59 -1.48 -6.09
CA GLN A 30 -12.65 -0.50 -5.57
C GLN A 30 -11.57 -0.18 -6.60
N ILE A 31 -11.33 1.12 -6.86
CA ILE A 31 -10.17 1.63 -7.59
C ILE A 31 -9.29 2.33 -6.56
N VAL A 32 -8.27 1.66 -6.05
CA VAL A 32 -7.58 2.14 -4.87
C VAL A 32 -6.35 2.99 -5.20
N TRP A 33 -6.07 4.01 -4.37
CA TRP A 33 -4.89 4.84 -4.50
C TRP A 33 -3.89 4.59 -3.38
N SER A 34 -2.63 5.00 -3.60
CA SER A 34 -1.48 4.78 -2.70
C SER A 34 -1.22 3.31 -2.32
N PRO A 35 -1.27 2.36 -3.25
CA PRO A 35 -1.10 0.93 -2.94
C PRO A 35 0.29 0.60 -2.36
N MET A 36 1.29 1.43 -2.62
CA MET A 36 2.65 1.30 -2.07
C MET A 36 2.90 2.24 -0.88
N ALA A 37 1.85 2.74 -0.20
CA ALA A 37 1.97 3.72 0.88
C ALA A 37 2.93 4.87 0.48
N GLN A 38 2.72 5.42 -0.72
CA GLN A 38 3.49 6.53 -1.29
C GLN A 38 5.01 6.27 -1.41
N GLY A 39 5.38 5.00 -1.53
CA GLY A 39 6.74 4.54 -1.73
C GLY A 39 7.42 3.96 -0.47
N ILE A 40 6.77 3.95 0.67
CA ILE A 40 7.26 3.29 1.89
C ILE A 40 7.42 1.78 1.67
N LEU A 41 6.38 1.13 1.14
CA LEU A 41 6.38 -0.32 0.90
C LEU A 41 7.32 -0.79 -0.22
N THR A 42 8.01 0.14 -0.91
CA THR A 42 9.07 -0.23 -1.85
C THR A 42 10.37 -0.67 -1.16
N GLY A 43 10.46 -0.49 0.16
CA GLY A 43 11.65 -0.84 0.93
C GLY A 43 12.85 0.10 0.78
N LYS A 44 12.72 1.19 0.00
CA LYS A 44 13.85 2.11 -0.27
C LYS A 44 14.23 3.00 0.92
N TYR A 45 13.33 3.17 1.89
CA TYR A 45 13.59 3.92 3.11
C TYR A 45 14.07 2.95 4.20
N LEU A 46 15.29 3.18 4.68
CA LEU A 46 15.91 2.31 5.69
C LEU A 46 15.85 2.96 7.07
N PRO A 47 15.57 2.17 8.14
CA PRO A 47 15.59 2.68 9.50
C PRO A 47 16.96 3.30 9.83
N GLY A 48 16.96 4.43 10.53
CA GLY A 48 18.17 5.14 10.94
C GLY A 48 19.01 5.73 9.79
N LYS A 49 18.56 5.67 8.54
CA LYS A 49 19.28 6.22 7.38
C LYS A 49 18.59 7.45 6.80
N LYS A 50 19.37 8.33 6.19
CA LYS A 50 18.82 9.46 5.41
C LYS A 50 18.00 8.92 4.23
N ALA A 51 16.88 9.58 3.93
CA ALA A 51 16.08 9.26 2.78
C ALA A 51 16.89 9.42 1.48
N PRO A 52 16.69 8.53 0.48
CA PRO A 52 17.38 8.66 -0.81
C PRO A 52 17.11 10.00 -1.47
N ALA A 53 18.15 10.61 -2.07
CA ALA A 53 18.02 11.85 -2.81
C ALA A 53 17.01 11.71 -3.96
N GLY A 54 16.20 12.75 -4.20
CA GLY A 54 15.15 12.75 -5.21
C GLY A 54 13.96 11.85 -4.89
N SER A 55 13.90 11.29 -3.66
CA SER A 55 12.73 10.54 -3.20
C SER A 55 11.65 11.50 -2.69
N ARG A 56 10.42 10.98 -2.53
CA ARG A 56 9.30 11.78 -2.00
C ARG A 56 9.60 12.38 -0.62
N ALA A 57 10.34 11.68 0.24
CA ALA A 57 10.74 12.19 1.56
C ALA A 57 11.67 13.41 1.50
N THR A 58 12.34 13.66 0.37
CA THR A 58 13.21 14.82 0.17
C THR A 58 12.53 15.94 -0.61
N ASP A 59 11.30 15.76 -1.06
CA ASP A 59 10.50 16.78 -1.73
C ASP A 59 9.81 17.69 -0.71
N LYS A 60 10.43 18.86 -0.48
CA LYS A 60 9.95 19.86 0.49
C LYS A 60 8.66 20.59 0.06
N LYS A 61 8.25 20.46 -1.21
CA LYS A 61 7.07 21.17 -1.72
C LYS A 61 5.75 20.49 -1.37
N SER A 62 5.72 19.17 -1.36
CA SER A 62 4.50 18.41 -1.05
C SER A 62 4.74 16.96 -0.62
N GLY A 63 5.84 16.36 -1.03
CA GLY A 63 6.05 14.93 -0.90
C GLY A 63 6.33 14.46 0.51
N ALA A 64 7.11 15.23 1.27
CA ALA A 64 7.56 14.86 2.61
C ALA A 64 6.40 14.75 3.60
N ASP A 65 5.43 15.67 3.54
CA ASP A 65 4.28 15.69 4.45
C ASP A 65 3.38 14.48 4.26
N PHE A 66 3.17 14.05 3.01
CA PHE A 66 2.32 12.90 2.69
C PHE A 66 2.83 11.57 3.25
N ILE A 67 4.15 11.42 3.41
CA ILE A 67 4.73 10.17 3.90
C ILE A 67 5.18 10.24 5.35
N SER A 68 5.17 11.43 5.97
CA SER A 68 5.71 11.69 7.31
C SER A 68 5.23 10.68 8.36
N ARG A 69 3.93 10.36 8.35
CA ARG A 69 3.32 9.39 9.28
C ARG A 69 3.92 7.97 9.21
N TRP A 70 4.52 7.61 8.08
CA TRP A 70 5.09 6.29 7.83
C TRP A 70 6.61 6.26 7.98
N MET A 71 7.25 7.39 8.31
CA MET A 71 8.71 7.51 8.38
C MET A 71 9.29 7.17 9.76
N SER A 72 8.48 6.64 10.68
CA SER A 72 9.00 6.17 11.96
C SER A 72 9.93 4.96 11.77
N GLU A 73 10.93 4.84 12.63
CA GLU A 73 11.89 3.72 12.61
C GLU A 73 11.18 2.37 12.73
N GLU A 74 10.13 2.31 13.55
CA GLU A 74 9.31 1.12 13.75
C GLU A 74 8.65 0.65 12.46
N VAL A 75 8.00 1.57 11.72
CA VAL A 75 7.36 1.25 10.43
C VAL A 75 8.40 0.83 9.41
N LEU A 76 9.50 1.56 9.28
CA LEU A 76 10.55 1.24 8.31
C LEU A 76 11.18 -0.13 8.61
N THR A 77 11.42 -0.44 9.89
CA THR A 77 11.93 -1.77 10.31
C THR A 77 10.95 -2.89 9.96
N ALA A 78 9.65 -2.70 10.20
CA ALA A 78 8.63 -3.67 9.85
C ALA A 78 8.55 -3.89 8.33
N VAL A 79 8.64 -2.82 7.55
CA VAL A 79 8.68 -2.92 6.07
C VAL A 79 9.92 -3.69 5.59
N GLN A 80 11.09 -3.51 6.22
CA GLN A 80 12.28 -4.29 5.86
C GLN A 80 12.11 -5.80 6.13
N LYS A 81 11.29 -6.21 7.11
CA LYS A 81 10.96 -7.62 7.35
C LYS A 81 10.16 -8.25 6.20
N MET A 82 9.53 -7.45 5.33
CA MET A 82 8.86 -7.96 4.14
C MET A 82 9.85 -8.32 3.01
N LYS A 83 11.08 -7.80 3.07
CA LYS A 83 12.04 -8.02 1.98
C LYS A 83 12.36 -9.51 1.75
N PRO A 84 12.67 -10.34 2.77
CA PRO A 84 12.87 -11.77 2.56
C PRO A 84 11.66 -12.47 1.93
N ILE A 85 10.43 -11.98 2.16
CA ILE A 85 9.22 -12.54 1.56
C ILE A 85 9.21 -12.25 0.05
N ALA A 86 9.52 -11.02 -0.35
CA ALA A 86 9.64 -10.64 -1.75
C ALA A 86 10.76 -11.41 -2.46
N ASP A 87 11.94 -11.50 -1.81
CA ASP A 87 13.10 -12.22 -2.33
C ASP A 87 12.79 -13.72 -2.53
N GLY A 88 12.06 -14.36 -1.59
CA GLY A 88 11.64 -15.76 -1.69
C GLY A 88 10.64 -16.04 -2.82
N LEU A 89 9.97 -15.00 -3.31
CA LEU A 89 9.05 -15.07 -4.46
C LEU A 89 9.69 -14.61 -5.78
N ASP A 90 10.96 -14.21 -5.76
CA ASP A 90 11.68 -13.62 -6.90
C ASP A 90 10.95 -12.39 -7.49
N ILE A 91 10.42 -11.54 -6.60
CA ILE A 91 9.73 -10.29 -6.98
C ILE A 91 10.27 -9.10 -6.21
N SER A 92 10.07 -7.90 -6.75
CA SER A 92 10.42 -6.68 -6.03
C SER A 92 9.44 -6.37 -4.90
N MET A 93 9.88 -5.59 -3.91
CA MET A 93 9.02 -5.07 -2.85
C MET A 93 7.83 -4.25 -3.41
N SER A 94 8.04 -3.52 -4.50
CA SER A 94 6.95 -2.81 -5.19
C SER A 94 5.90 -3.77 -5.73
N GLN A 95 6.35 -4.87 -6.35
CA GLN A 95 5.45 -5.90 -6.86
C GLN A 95 4.73 -6.63 -5.72
N LEU A 96 5.42 -6.93 -4.62
CA LEU A 96 4.80 -7.54 -3.44
C LEU A 96 3.67 -6.65 -2.88
N ALA A 97 3.93 -5.34 -2.72
CA ALA A 97 2.94 -4.39 -2.23
C ALA A 97 1.72 -4.26 -3.15
N LEU A 98 1.93 -4.21 -4.46
CA LEU A 98 0.86 -4.16 -5.45
C LEU A 98 0.08 -5.48 -5.52
N ALA A 99 0.78 -6.62 -5.54
CA ALA A 99 0.16 -7.93 -5.51
C ALA A 99 -0.70 -8.11 -4.26
N TRP A 100 -0.22 -7.67 -3.09
CA TRP A 100 -0.96 -7.71 -1.85
C TRP A 100 -2.32 -7.00 -1.96
N VAL A 101 -2.33 -5.78 -2.50
CA VAL A 101 -3.57 -5.00 -2.71
C VAL A 101 -4.53 -5.73 -3.65
N LEU A 102 -3.99 -6.34 -4.72
CA LEU A 102 -4.77 -7.04 -5.74
C LEU A 102 -5.28 -8.44 -5.28
N GLN A 103 -4.84 -8.97 -4.11
CA GLN A 103 -5.47 -10.16 -3.52
C GLN A 103 -6.90 -9.89 -3.02
N ASN A 104 -7.25 -8.63 -2.70
CA ASN A 104 -8.62 -8.30 -2.33
C ASN A 104 -9.53 -8.36 -3.56
N SER A 105 -10.42 -9.34 -3.61
CA SER A 105 -11.31 -9.59 -4.76
C SER A 105 -12.26 -8.43 -5.10
N ASN A 106 -12.42 -7.47 -4.19
CA ASN A 106 -13.22 -6.26 -4.45
C ASN A 106 -12.39 -5.12 -5.09
N VAL A 107 -11.06 -5.25 -5.12
CA VAL A 107 -10.18 -4.29 -5.79
C VAL A 107 -10.11 -4.61 -7.27
N SER A 108 -10.70 -3.73 -8.09
CA SER A 108 -10.69 -3.83 -9.55
C SER A 108 -9.42 -3.24 -10.16
N SER A 109 -8.84 -2.22 -9.52
CA SER A 109 -7.62 -1.56 -10.01
C SER A 109 -6.86 -0.86 -8.89
N ALA A 110 -5.54 -0.79 -9.04
CA ALA A 110 -4.65 -0.06 -8.15
C ALA A 110 -3.96 1.09 -8.90
N ILE A 111 -4.22 2.33 -8.47
CA ILE A 111 -3.61 3.53 -9.05
C ILE A 111 -2.20 3.68 -8.47
N MET A 112 -1.20 3.58 -9.31
CA MET A 112 0.18 3.77 -8.92
C MET A 112 0.84 4.91 -9.70
N GLY A 113 1.74 5.65 -9.04
CA GLY A 113 2.57 6.66 -9.69
C GLY A 113 3.92 6.07 -10.11
N ALA A 114 4.47 6.59 -11.22
CA ALA A 114 5.82 6.28 -11.67
C ALA A 114 6.50 7.54 -12.18
N THR A 115 7.81 7.68 -11.91
CA THR A 115 8.63 8.79 -12.40
C THR A 115 9.54 8.38 -13.56
N LYS A 116 9.59 7.07 -13.87
CA LYS A 116 10.40 6.49 -14.96
C LYS A 116 9.61 5.38 -15.66
N PRO A 117 9.76 5.22 -16.98
CA PRO A 117 9.10 4.14 -17.73
C PRO A 117 9.45 2.74 -17.22
N SER A 118 10.67 2.54 -16.71
CA SER A 118 11.09 1.27 -16.12
C SER A 118 10.23 0.85 -14.91
N GLN A 119 9.80 1.83 -14.09
CA GLN A 119 8.92 1.56 -12.95
C GLN A 119 7.54 1.08 -13.40
N VAL A 120 7.01 1.61 -14.50
CA VAL A 120 5.74 1.14 -15.07
C VAL A 120 5.89 -0.31 -15.52
N LYS A 121 6.94 -0.62 -16.30
CA LYS A 121 7.23 -1.98 -16.78
C LYS A 121 7.42 -2.97 -15.63
N GLU A 122 8.02 -2.54 -14.54
CA GLU A 122 8.25 -3.36 -13.36
C GLU A 122 6.94 -3.58 -12.58
N ASN A 123 6.21 -2.51 -12.31
CA ASN A 123 5.03 -2.57 -11.45
C ASN A 123 3.85 -3.32 -12.11
N VAL A 124 3.69 -3.22 -13.44
CA VAL A 124 2.61 -3.92 -14.14
C VAL A 124 2.71 -5.43 -14.03
N LYS A 125 3.90 -5.97 -13.81
CA LYS A 125 4.11 -7.42 -13.57
C LYS A 125 3.43 -7.92 -12.29
N ALA A 126 3.08 -7.02 -11.35
CA ALA A 126 2.30 -7.39 -10.18
C ALA A 126 0.89 -7.88 -10.52
N SER A 127 0.36 -7.49 -11.67
CA SER A 127 -0.92 -7.98 -12.17
C SER A 127 -0.80 -9.46 -12.51
N GLY A 128 -1.54 -10.29 -11.82
CA GLY A 128 -1.48 -11.76 -12.00
C GLY A 128 -0.62 -12.51 -10.99
N ILE A 129 0.20 -11.83 -10.18
CA ILE A 129 0.87 -12.48 -9.04
C ILE A 129 -0.20 -12.91 -8.03
N LYS A 130 -0.21 -14.21 -7.71
CA LYS A 130 -1.03 -14.76 -6.65
C LYS A 130 -0.19 -15.03 -5.43
N LEU A 131 -0.57 -14.42 -4.31
CA LEU A 131 0.06 -14.64 -3.01
C LEU A 131 -0.70 -15.75 -2.27
N SER A 132 0.01 -16.76 -1.77
CA SER A 132 -0.61 -17.80 -0.95
C SER A 132 -1.06 -17.24 0.41
N ALA A 133 -1.92 -17.98 1.10
CA ALA A 133 -2.36 -17.61 2.46
C ALA A 133 -1.17 -17.47 3.42
N ASP A 134 -0.16 -18.32 3.30
CA ASP A 134 1.05 -18.28 4.13
C ASP A 134 1.86 -17.02 3.88
N VAL A 135 1.97 -16.58 2.62
CA VAL A 135 2.64 -15.32 2.24
C VAL A 135 1.86 -14.12 2.79
N MET A 136 0.53 -14.11 2.67
CA MET A 136 -0.31 -13.05 3.24
C MET A 136 -0.16 -12.98 4.75
N GLN A 137 -0.14 -14.13 5.45
CA GLN A 137 0.10 -14.19 6.88
C GLN A 137 1.51 -13.74 7.27
N ALA A 138 2.54 -14.08 6.48
CA ALA A 138 3.91 -13.62 6.72
C ALA A 138 4.02 -12.09 6.60
N ILE A 139 3.32 -11.47 5.65
CA ILE A 139 3.24 -10.01 5.53
C ILE A 139 2.54 -9.41 6.76
N ASP A 140 1.44 -10.01 7.21
CA ASP A 140 0.72 -9.56 8.40
C ASP A 140 1.60 -9.66 9.66
N ASN A 141 2.35 -10.75 9.80
CA ASN A 141 3.30 -10.91 10.90
C ASN A 141 4.45 -9.89 10.85
N ALA A 142 4.96 -9.58 9.66
CA ALA A 142 6.03 -8.59 9.48
C ALA A 142 5.57 -7.18 9.89
N LEU A 143 4.34 -6.81 9.54
CA LEU A 143 3.77 -5.49 9.82
C LEU A 143 3.13 -5.40 11.21
N GLY A 144 2.70 -6.51 11.80
CA GLY A 144 2.13 -6.58 13.14
C GLY A 144 0.93 -5.66 13.35
N LYS A 145 1.00 -4.79 14.35
CA LYS A 145 -0.07 -3.85 14.72
C LYS A 145 0.03 -2.48 14.02
N LEU A 146 1.02 -2.29 13.16
CA LEU A 146 1.27 -0.99 12.50
C LEU A 146 0.24 -0.59 11.44
N PRO A 147 -0.41 -1.51 10.71
CA PRO A 147 -1.43 -1.12 9.76
C PRO A 147 -2.59 -0.39 10.42
N GLU A 148 -2.95 0.76 9.85
CA GLU A 148 -4.13 1.51 10.27
C GLU A 148 -5.40 0.78 9.84
N ARG A 149 -6.31 0.52 10.79
CA ARG A 149 -7.54 -0.25 10.57
C ARG A 149 -8.80 0.45 11.10
N ASP A 150 -8.66 1.62 11.75
CA ASP A 150 -9.80 2.33 12.33
C ASP A 150 -10.74 2.83 11.22
N PRO A 151 -11.97 2.30 11.12
CA PRO A 151 -12.91 2.67 10.07
C PRO A 151 -13.33 4.14 10.13
N LYS A 152 -13.26 4.79 11.31
CA LYS A 152 -13.57 6.22 11.47
C LYS A 152 -12.66 7.11 10.64
N LYS A 153 -11.46 6.65 10.30
CA LYS A 153 -10.52 7.39 9.44
C LYS A 153 -10.90 7.38 7.95
N ASN A 154 -11.97 6.68 7.58
CA ASN A 154 -12.56 6.72 6.25
C ASN A 154 -13.67 7.80 6.13
N GLU A 155 -14.06 8.42 7.23
CA GLU A 155 -15.04 9.49 7.24
C GLU A 155 -14.48 10.75 6.55
N SER A 156 -15.33 11.43 5.78
CA SER A 156 -14.97 12.74 5.22
C SER A 156 -14.82 13.76 6.35
N PRO A 157 -13.72 14.53 6.39
CA PRO A 157 -13.58 15.59 7.39
C PRO A 157 -14.62 16.72 7.19
N ASN A 158 -15.26 16.80 6.03
CA ASN A 158 -16.35 17.70 5.72
C ASN A 158 -17.53 16.89 5.19
N PRO A 159 -18.40 16.35 6.07
CA PRO A 159 -19.61 15.68 5.63
C PRO A 159 -20.43 16.68 4.79
N ARG A 160 -20.89 16.24 3.64
CA ARG A 160 -21.80 17.05 2.84
C ARG A 160 -23.08 17.24 3.63
N ALA A 161 -23.48 18.49 3.81
CA ALA A 161 -24.77 18.84 4.38
C ALA A 161 -25.93 18.27 3.53
#